data_8b7793975030b3d6d839326ec54008d9
#
_entry.id   8b7793975030b3d6d839326ec54008d9
#
_cell.length_a   1.000
_cell.length_b   1.000
_cell.length_c   1.000
_cell.angle_alpha   90.00
_cell.angle_beta   90.00
_cell.angle_gamma   90.00
#
_symmetry.space_group_name_H-M   'P 1'
#
loop_
_entity.id
_entity.type
_entity.pdbx_description
1 polymer ?
#
loop_
_entity_poly.entity_id
_entity_poly.type
_entity_poly.pdbx_seq_one_letter_code
_entity_poly.pdbx_strand_id
1 'polypeptide(L)'
;MIGPERPKQGIGRLMPGLAALSRYDRAWFRYDVVAGISVAAVALPIAIAYSQLAGVPPVYGLYASLLPLVAYALFGTSRQLIIAPDAATCAIIAAIVVPLAGQDPARYLSLTAALAMIAGVFCIAAGLARLGFLTNFLAQPILTGYLNGIAICIIAGQLGALFGFSLRPAGFFRLLWQFFSKLGETHGPTLAIGVATLALLLLLARLVPKVPGPLVAVVLGIACSAIFDFAKHGVRLLGKIPAGLPALTIPAIGGSDWQPLALGAAGLALIAYNSGMVTARGFAAKNRYDIDANREFIALGVANIGAGVLQGFAVTGADSRTAVNDSSGGKSQATGLVAAAVLALTLLFLTGPLAWLPMAVLSAVLIKAALGLFDLRGLANLRRISRQEFRLCLIALLGVITVGVLPGVVVAVGVAVVQLLIKASRPHDAVLGRVPGTNIYLDTATHPEAERFPGTVIYRFDSSLVFFNAGHFKERVRTVVREAPRPIRYLLLDAETMPYLDTTGAASLDRVRGDLEAEGIAVAVAAAKSPVRTMLERTGLAGRIGPDRMFQTVDSAIEALTKAAP
;
A
#
# COMPACT_ATOMS: atom_id res chain seq x y z
N MET A 1 17.46 1.73 27.49
CA MET A 1 17.55 1.39 26.05
C MET A 1 17.97 -0.06 25.93
N ILE A 2 17.04 -0.97 25.71
CA ILE A 2 17.32 -2.39 25.44
C ILE A 2 17.39 -2.47 23.91
N GLY A 3 18.60 -2.64 23.38
CA GLY A 3 18.84 -2.78 21.94
C GLY A 3 18.15 -4.03 21.39
N PRO A 4 17.90 -4.12 20.05
CA PRO A 4 17.23 -5.26 19.46
C PRO A 4 18.09 -6.51 19.66
N GLU A 5 17.65 -7.41 20.55
CA GLU A 5 18.25 -8.74 20.67
C GLU A 5 18.07 -9.49 19.35
N ARG A 6 19.17 -9.74 18.67
CA ARG A 6 19.20 -10.60 17.50
C ARG A 6 18.69 -11.99 17.90
N PRO A 7 17.69 -12.56 17.23
CA PRO A 7 17.18 -13.89 17.56
C PRO A 7 18.29 -14.91 17.36
N LYS A 8 18.59 -15.65 18.44
CA LYS A 8 19.52 -16.79 18.42
C LYS A 8 19.08 -17.82 17.37
N GLN A 9 20.05 -18.47 16.75
CA GLN A 9 19.90 -19.48 15.70
C GLN A 9 18.87 -20.56 16.08
N GLY A 10 17.92 -20.87 15.17
CA GLY A 10 16.93 -21.93 15.36
C GLY A 10 15.53 -21.58 14.86
N ILE A 11 14.53 -22.29 15.35
CA ILE A 11 13.08 -22.18 15.04
C ILE A 11 12.57 -20.72 15.12
N GLY A 12 13.09 -19.90 16.05
CA GLY A 12 12.72 -18.49 16.18
C GLY A 12 13.06 -17.61 14.96
N ARG A 13 13.91 -18.08 14.05
CA ARG A 13 14.19 -17.39 12.78
C ARG A 13 13.11 -17.67 11.73
N LEU A 14 12.50 -18.85 11.77
CA LEU A 14 11.43 -19.27 10.87
C LEU A 14 10.05 -18.84 11.38
N MET A 15 9.82 -18.93 12.69
CA MET A 15 8.53 -18.68 13.35
C MET A 15 8.70 -17.66 14.49
N PRO A 16 8.86 -16.37 14.18
CA PRO A 16 9.12 -15.33 15.19
C PRO A 16 7.96 -15.17 16.18
N GLY A 17 6.72 -15.30 15.73
CA GLY A 17 5.54 -15.26 16.59
C GLY A 17 5.53 -16.40 17.62
N LEU A 18 5.87 -17.64 17.20
CA LEU A 18 6.01 -18.76 18.11
C LEU A 18 7.11 -18.52 19.16
N ALA A 19 8.25 -17.94 18.74
CA ALA A 19 9.32 -17.58 19.64
C ALA A 19 8.91 -16.46 20.63
N ALA A 20 8.05 -15.55 20.23
CA ALA A 20 7.45 -14.55 21.13
C ALA A 20 6.47 -15.21 22.11
N LEU A 21 5.60 -16.10 21.63
CA LEU A 21 4.65 -16.84 22.45
C LEU A 21 5.33 -17.79 23.45
N SER A 22 6.49 -18.41 23.11
CA SER A 22 7.24 -19.24 24.05
C SER A 22 7.83 -18.48 25.24
N ARG A 23 7.95 -17.15 25.11
CA ARG A 23 8.39 -16.22 26.16
C ARG A 23 7.23 -15.39 26.72
N TYR A 24 6.02 -15.93 26.61
CA TYR A 24 4.80 -15.23 27.01
C TYR A 24 4.77 -14.89 28.50
N ASP A 25 4.54 -13.62 28.79
CA ASP A 25 4.34 -13.16 30.17
C ASP A 25 2.90 -13.46 30.61
N ARG A 26 2.74 -14.32 31.63
CA ARG A 26 1.44 -14.70 32.18
C ARG A 26 0.60 -13.49 32.66
N ALA A 27 1.24 -12.39 33.02
CA ALA A 27 0.55 -11.16 33.40
C ALA A 27 -0.25 -10.54 32.23
N TRP A 28 0.08 -10.86 30.99
CA TRP A 28 -0.61 -10.39 29.78
C TRP A 28 -1.90 -11.16 29.49
N PHE A 29 -2.07 -12.37 30.07
CA PHE A 29 -3.17 -13.29 29.73
C PHE A 29 -4.55 -12.62 29.79
N ARG A 30 -4.85 -11.93 30.88
CA ARG A 30 -6.14 -11.23 31.03
C ARG A 30 -6.40 -10.18 29.96
N TYR A 31 -5.35 -9.45 29.56
CA TYR A 31 -5.45 -8.40 28.55
C TYR A 31 -5.65 -9.01 27.16
N ASP A 32 -4.91 -10.05 26.81
CA ASP A 32 -5.01 -10.71 25.52
C ASP A 32 -6.34 -11.47 25.36
N VAL A 33 -6.89 -12.05 26.45
CA VAL A 33 -8.22 -12.68 26.43
C VAL A 33 -9.32 -11.63 26.19
N VAL A 34 -9.32 -10.53 26.93
CA VAL A 34 -10.32 -9.46 26.76
C VAL A 34 -10.21 -8.85 25.36
N ALA A 35 -9.00 -8.58 24.91
CA ALA A 35 -8.76 -8.06 23.55
C ALA A 35 -9.20 -9.06 22.48
N GLY A 36 -8.92 -10.36 22.66
CA GLY A 36 -9.31 -11.41 21.71
C GLY A 36 -10.81 -11.57 21.56
N ILE A 37 -11.55 -11.55 22.67
CA ILE A 37 -13.02 -11.54 22.66
C ILE A 37 -13.55 -10.27 21.97
N SER A 38 -12.98 -9.11 22.28
CA SER A 38 -13.37 -7.84 21.65
C SER A 38 -13.11 -7.84 20.14
N VAL A 39 -11.96 -8.38 19.72
CA VAL A 39 -11.62 -8.55 18.28
C VAL A 39 -12.61 -9.48 17.61
N ALA A 40 -12.91 -10.65 18.20
CA ALA A 40 -13.86 -11.61 17.64
C ALA A 40 -15.28 -11.01 17.52
N ALA A 41 -15.72 -10.27 18.52
CA ALA A 41 -17.02 -9.59 18.54
C ALA A 41 -17.18 -8.59 17.38
N VAL A 42 -16.09 -7.89 17.00
CA VAL A 42 -16.07 -6.99 15.85
C VAL A 42 -15.84 -7.76 14.54
N ALA A 43 -14.98 -8.78 14.55
CA ALA A 43 -14.64 -9.55 13.35
C ALA A 43 -15.83 -10.32 12.79
N LEU A 44 -16.68 -10.90 13.66
CA LEU A 44 -17.80 -11.74 13.26
C LEU A 44 -18.78 -11.05 12.27
N PRO A 45 -19.40 -9.91 12.60
CA PRO A 45 -20.31 -9.25 11.66
C PRO A 45 -19.60 -8.73 10.42
N ILE A 46 -18.36 -8.26 10.56
CA ILE A 46 -17.58 -7.72 9.45
C ILE A 46 -17.13 -8.83 8.49
N ALA A 47 -16.72 -10.00 9.00
CA ALA A 47 -16.35 -11.14 8.16
C ALA A 47 -17.54 -11.65 7.33
N ILE A 48 -18.74 -11.72 7.92
CA ILE A 48 -19.98 -12.05 7.22
C ILE A 48 -20.29 -11.00 6.14
N ALA A 49 -20.18 -9.71 6.45
CA ALA A 49 -20.44 -8.64 5.50
C ALA A 49 -19.41 -8.64 4.36
N TYR A 50 -18.14 -8.85 4.64
CA TYR A 50 -17.07 -8.87 3.63
C TYR A 50 -17.10 -10.10 2.73
N SER A 51 -17.63 -11.25 3.20
CA SER A 51 -17.86 -12.39 2.32
C SER A 51 -18.82 -12.06 1.18
N GLN A 52 -19.86 -11.27 1.46
CA GLN A 52 -20.79 -10.80 0.43
C GLN A 52 -20.11 -9.85 -0.56
N LEU A 53 -19.22 -8.97 -0.06
CA LEU A 53 -18.44 -8.10 -0.93
C LEU A 53 -17.46 -8.89 -1.81
N ALA A 54 -16.90 -9.98 -1.28
CA ALA A 54 -16.07 -10.91 -2.04
C ALA A 54 -16.87 -11.82 -2.99
N GLY A 55 -18.21 -11.79 -2.95
CA GLY A 55 -19.10 -12.60 -3.79
C GLY A 55 -19.26 -14.04 -3.31
N VAL A 56 -18.92 -14.36 -2.07
CA VAL A 56 -19.01 -15.71 -1.51
C VAL A 56 -20.09 -15.79 -0.41
N PRO A 57 -20.64 -16.98 -0.12
CA PRO A 57 -21.59 -17.14 0.98
C PRO A 57 -21.02 -16.71 2.34
N PRO A 58 -21.87 -16.27 3.29
CA PRO A 58 -21.48 -15.64 4.54
C PRO A 58 -20.50 -16.45 5.41
N VAL A 59 -20.63 -17.75 5.43
CA VAL A 59 -19.79 -18.66 6.23
C VAL A 59 -18.32 -18.60 5.84
N TYR A 60 -18.03 -18.38 4.56
CA TYR A 60 -16.64 -18.33 4.07
C TYR A 60 -15.85 -17.13 4.60
N GLY A 61 -16.53 -16.06 5.02
CA GLY A 61 -15.89 -14.95 5.73
C GLY A 61 -15.37 -15.36 7.11
N LEU A 62 -16.13 -16.21 7.82
CA LEU A 62 -15.68 -16.76 9.09
C LEU A 62 -14.55 -17.77 8.88
N TYR A 63 -14.62 -18.62 7.86
CA TYR A 63 -13.55 -19.55 7.50
C TYR A 63 -12.25 -18.81 7.17
N ALA A 64 -12.32 -17.72 6.40
CA ALA A 64 -11.18 -16.86 6.08
C ALA A 64 -10.57 -16.14 7.31
N SER A 65 -11.24 -16.17 8.45
CA SER A 65 -10.75 -15.53 9.68
C SER A 65 -10.14 -16.49 10.70
N LEU A 66 -10.26 -17.82 10.52
CA LEU A 66 -9.79 -18.80 11.52
C LEU A 66 -8.29 -19.05 11.44
N LEU A 67 -7.86 -19.78 10.42
CA LEU A 67 -6.47 -20.21 10.29
C LEU A 67 -5.51 -19.04 10.05
N PRO A 68 -5.88 -17.95 9.36
CA PRO A 68 -5.01 -16.78 9.24
C PRO A 68 -4.59 -16.16 10.58
N LEU A 69 -5.51 -16.08 11.55
CA LEU A 69 -5.19 -15.58 12.91
C LEU A 69 -4.17 -16.49 13.61
N VAL A 70 -4.36 -17.81 13.50
CA VAL A 70 -3.42 -18.78 14.07
C VAL A 70 -2.08 -18.73 13.34
N ALA A 71 -2.08 -18.74 12.01
CA ALA A 71 -0.88 -18.67 11.19
C ALA A 71 -0.06 -17.42 11.49
N TYR A 72 -0.74 -16.26 11.55
CA TYR A 72 -0.05 -15.02 11.86
C TYR A 72 0.48 -14.97 13.30
N ALA A 73 -0.22 -15.55 14.26
CA ALA A 73 0.27 -15.68 15.63
C ALA A 73 1.57 -16.50 15.73
N LEU A 74 1.82 -17.42 14.78
CA LEU A 74 3.05 -18.22 14.72
C LEU A 74 4.17 -17.56 13.92
N PHE A 75 3.85 -16.88 12.83
CA PHE A 75 4.82 -16.37 11.86
C PHE A 75 4.99 -14.84 11.88
N GLY A 76 4.03 -14.08 12.42
CA GLY A 76 4.05 -12.62 12.45
C GLY A 76 5.08 -12.02 13.39
N THR A 77 5.51 -10.80 13.10
CA THR A 77 6.44 -10.03 13.94
C THR A 77 5.75 -8.89 14.68
N SER A 78 4.57 -8.45 14.23
CA SER A 78 3.77 -7.46 14.94
C SER A 78 3.02 -8.07 16.11
N ARG A 79 3.01 -7.36 17.24
CA ARG A 79 2.28 -7.79 18.46
C ARG A 79 0.79 -7.50 18.38
N GLN A 80 0.40 -6.41 17.70
CA GLN A 80 -0.98 -5.91 17.65
C GLN A 80 -1.72 -6.26 16.37
N LEU A 81 -1.03 -6.50 15.24
CA LEU A 81 -1.69 -6.70 13.95
C LEU A 81 -2.65 -7.90 13.98
N ILE A 82 -3.88 -7.66 13.56
CA ILE A 82 -4.91 -8.68 13.37
C ILE A 82 -5.11 -8.91 11.88
N ILE A 83 -4.88 -10.15 11.43
CA ILE A 83 -5.13 -10.57 10.05
C ILE A 83 -6.59 -11.00 9.92
N ALA A 84 -7.28 -10.44 8.94
CA ALA A 84 -8.68 -10.77 8.67
C ALA A 84 -9.12 -10.29 7.27
N PRO A 85 -10.31 -10.68 6.78
CA PRO A 85 -10.92 -10.10 5.60
C PRO A 85 -10.94 -8.58 5.66
N ASP A 86 -10.64 -7.92 4.55
CA ASP A 86 -10.65 -6.47 4.40
C ASP A 86 -11.47 -6.05 3.18
N ALA A 87 -12.10 -4.87 3.25
CA ALA A 87 -13.02 -4.39 2.23
C ALA A 87 -12.34 -4.24 0.85
N ALA A 88 -11.14 -3.64 0.84
CA ALA A 88 -10.38 -3.42 -0.37
C ALA A 88 -9.96 -4.75 -1.03
N THR A 89 -9.44 -5.68 -0.23
CA THR A 89 -9.06 -7.02 -0.68
C THR A 89 -10.26 -7.79 -1.24
N CYS A 90 -11.43 -7.74 -0.56
CA CYS A 90 -12.65 -8.39 -1.03
C CYS A 90 -13.14 -7.84 -2.37
N ALA A 91 -13.08 -6.53 -2.59
CA ALA A 91 -13.44 -5.92 -3.85
C ALA A 91 -12.51 -6.36 -5.00
N ILE A 92 -11.21 -6.52 -4.73
CA ILE A 92 -10.24 -7.05 -5.70
C ILE A 92 -10.53 -8.52 -6.03
N ILE A 93 -10.81 -9.35 -5.02
CA ILE A 93 -11.17 -10.76 -5.22
C ILE A 93 -12.36 -10.87 -6.16
N ALA A 94 -13.43 -10.12 -5.89
CA ALA A 94 -14.61 -10.11 -6.75
C ALA A 94 -14.27 -9.66 -8.18
N ALA A 95 -13.45 -8.62 -8.34
CA ALA A 95 -13.05 -8.12 -9.66
C ALA A 95 -12.25 -9.14 -10.47
N ILE A 96 -11.45 -10.00 -9.82
CA ILE A 96 -10.63 -11.04 -10.48
C ILE A 96 -11.47 -12.27 -10.77
N VAL A 97 -12.27 -12.74 -9.81
CA VAL A 97 -12.91 -14.06 -9.87
C VAL A 97 -14.24 -14.03 -10.65
N VAL A 98 -15.02 -12.94 -10.59
CA VAL A 98 -16.30 -12.84 -11.31
C VAL A 98 -16.18 -13.15 -12.82
N PRO A 99 -15.23 -12.53 -13.56
CA PRO A 99 -15.11 -12.82 -15.00
C PRO A 99 -14.60 -14.24 -15.30
N LEU A 100 -13.88 -14.88 -14.38
CA LEU A 100 -13.30 -16.22 -14.57
C LEU A 100 -14.29 -17.33 -14.24
N ALA A 101 -15.06 -17.16 -13.17
CA ALA A 101 -16.00 -18.19 -12.70
C ALA A 101 -17.24 -18.32 -13.57
N GLY A 102 -17.62 -17.28 -14.30
CA GLY A 102 -18.88 -17.24 -15.03
C GLY A 102 -20.07 -17.27 -14.07
N GLN A 103 -21.00 -18.22 -14.29
CA GLN A 103 -22.21 -18.37 -13.47
C GLN A 103 -22.15 -19.61 -12.54
N ASP A 104 -21.02 -20.27 -12.41
CA ASP A 104 -20.85 -21.47 -11.59
C ASP A 104 -20.39 -21.09 -10.16
N PRO A 105 -21.26 -21.25 -9.13
CA PRO A 105 -20.94 -20.93 -7.76
C PRO A 105 -19.82 -21.80 -7.16
N ALA A 106 -19.76 -23.09 -7.55
CA ALA A 106 -18.73 -24.00 -7.04
C ALA A 106 -17.35 -23.63 -7.59
N ARG A 107 -17.28 -23.29 -8.89
CA ARG A 107 -16.07 -22.77 -9.52
C ARG A 107 -15.65 -21.44 -8.90
N TYR A 108 -16.61 -20.54 -8.60
CA TYR A 108 -16.32 -19.28 -7.94
C TYR A 108 -15.60 -19.48 -6.60
N LEU A 109 -16.11 -20.37 -5.76
CA LEU A 109 -15.49 -20.69 -4.46
C LEU A 109 -14.09 -21.29 -4.63
N SER A 110 -13.94 -22.24 -5.56
CA SER A 110 -12.64 -22.86 -5.84
C SER A 110 -11.61 -21.84 -6.31
N LEU A 111 -11.96 -20.97 -7.26
CA LEU A 111 -11.07 -19.91 -7.78
C LEU A 111 -10.73 -18.87 -6.69
N THR A 112 -11.68 -18.55 -5.83
CA THR A 112 -11.48 -17.60 -4.72
C THR A 112 -10.46 -18.16 -3.70
N ALA A 113 -10.60 -19.42 -3.32
CA ALA A 113 -9.66 -20.10 -2.43
C ALA A 113 -8.28 -20.26 -3.08
N ALA A 114 -8.24 -20.63 -4.37
CA ALA A 114 -7.02 -20.73 -5.15
C ALA A 114 -6.28 -19.39 -5.26
N LEU A 115 -7.00 -18.31 -5.52
CA LEU A 115 -6.45 -16.96 -5.56
C LEU A 115 -5.76 -16.59 -4.24
N ALA A 116 -6.37 -16.93 -3.09
CA ALA A 116 -5.77 -16.72 -1.79
C ALA A 116 -4.46 -17.51 -1.62
N MET A 117 -4.46 -18.80 -2.02
CA MET A 117 -3.27 -19.65 -1.92
C MET A 117 -2.14 -19.14 -2.82
N ILE A 118 -2.43 -18.79 -4.07
CA ILE A 118 -1.43 -18.28 -5.02
C ILE A 118 -0.88 -16.93 -4.52
N ALA A 119 -1.73 -16.03 -4.05
CA ALA A 119 -1.29 -14.78 -3.43
C ALA A 119 -0.39 -15.04 -2.21
N GLY A 120 -0.73 -16.04 -1.40
CA GLY A 120 0.09 -16.50 -0.28
C GLY A 120 1.47 -16.98 -0.71
N VAL A 121 1.55 -17.78 -1.78
CA VAL A 121 2.84 -18.24 -2.36
C VAL A 121 3.67 -17.04 -2.85
N PHE A 122 3.06 -16.08 -3.55
CA PHE A 122 3.76 -14.86 -3.97
C PHE A 122 4.28 -14.04 -2.79
N CYS A 123 3.50 -13.90 -1.72
CA CYS A 123 3.96 -13.23 -0.50
C CYS A 123 5.16 -13.96 0.11
N ILE A 124 5.14 -15.30 0.24
CA ILE A 124 6.27 -16.06 0.76
C ILE A 124 7.50 -15.90 -0.13
N ALA A 125 7.34 -16.05 -1.45
CA ALA A 125 8.42 -15.86 -2.40
C ALA A 125 9.03 -14.46 -2.32
N ALA A 126 8.21 -13.42 -2.22
CA ALA A 126 8.64 -12.04 -2.05
C ALA A 126 9.41 -11.83 -0.72
N GLY A 127 8.93 -12.42 0.37
CA GLY A 127 9.61 -12.37 1.67
C GLY A 127 10.98 -13.05 1.66
N LEU A 128 11.08 -14.24 1.03
CA LEU A 128 12.34 -14.96 0.85
C LEU A 128 13.31 -14.21 -0.07
N ALA A 129 12.80 -13.61 -1.14
CA ALA A 129 13.58 -12.77 -2.06
C ALA A 129 13.93 -11.39 -1.46
N ARG A 130 13.54 -11.11 -0.19
CA ARG A 130 13.79 -9.86 0.53
C ARG A 130 13.20 -8.61 -0.15
N LEU A 131 12.05 -8.78 -0.77
CA LEU A 131 11.34 -7.70 -1.46
C LEU A 131 10.51 -6.79 -0.52
N GLY A 132 10.78 -6.80 0.79
CA GLY A 132 10.10 -5.94 1.77
C GLY A 132 10.18 -4.44 1.47
N PHE A 133 11.15 -4.01 0.66
CA PHE A 133 11.27 -2.64 0.18
C PHE A 133 10.16 -2.23 -0.81
N LEU A 134 9.46 -3.18 -1.43
CA LEU A 134 8.37 -2.90 -2.38
C LEU A 134 7.23 -2.09 -1.75
N THR A 135 7.04 -2.16 -0.43
CA THR A 135 6.08 -1.29 0.28
C THR A 135 6.33 0.19 0.09
N ASN A 136 7.57 0.58 -0.20
CA ASN A 136 7.93 1.98 -0.40
C ASN A 136 7.53 2.50 -1.79
N PHE A 137 7.16 1.61 -2.73
CA PHE A 137 6.77 1.99 -4.09
C PHE A 137 5.29 2.39 -4.22
N LEU A 138 4.44 1.94 -3.30
CA LEU A 138 3.05 2.42 -3.29
C LEU A 138 3.03 3.78 -2.58
N ALA A 139 3.20 4.84 -3.35
CA ALA A 139 3.20 6.20 -2.83
C ALA A 139 1.86 6.50 -2.13
N GLN A 140 1.92 7.19 -0.99
CA GLN A 140 0.74 7.54 -0.19
C GLN A 140 -0.40 8.20 -1.00
N PRO A 141 -0.14 9.08 -2.00
CA PRO A 141 -1.19 9.64 -2.85
C PRO A 141 -1.99 8.60 -3.63
N ILE A 142 -1.31 7.54 -4.13
CA ILE A 142 -1.98 6.45 -4.86
C ILE A 142 -2.89 5.68 -3.93
N LEU A 143 -2.40 5.35 -2.72
CA LEU A 143 -3.17 4.64 -1.71
C LEU A 143 -4.41 5.45 -1.28
N THR A 144 -4.26 6.76 -1.04
CA THR A 144 -5.38 7.65 -0.71
C THR A 144 -6.42 7.67 -1.84
N GLY A 145 -6.01 7.84 -3.10
CA GLY A 145 -6.92 7.82 -4.25
C GLY A 145 -7.64 6.48 -4.40
N TYR A 146 -6.91 5.39 -4.30
CA TYR A 146 -7.41 4.02 -4.35
C TYR A 146 -8.46 3.73 -3.27
N LEU A 147 -8.18 4.05 -2.00
CA LEU A 147 -9.12 3.81 -0.89
C LEU A 147 -10.40 4.64 -1.03
N ASN A 148 -10.29 5.91 -1.43
CA ASN A 148 -11.47 6.73 -1.71
C ASN A 148 -12.29 6.17 -2.89
N GLY A 149 -11.63 5.71 -3.97
CA GLY A 149 -12.30 5.07 -5.11
C GLY A 149 -13.03 3.79 -4.73
N ILE A 150 -12.39 2.91 -3.96
CA ILE A 150 -13.02 1.69 -3.43
C ILE A 150 -14.21 2.02 -2.53
N ALA A 151 -14.09 3.00 -1.64
CA ALA A 151 -15.19 3.41 -0.76
C ALA A 151 -16.44 3.77 -1.57
N ILE A 152 -16.27 4.54 -2.65
CA ILE A 152 -17.36 4.89 -3.56
C ILE A 152 -17.96 3.65 -4.23
N CYS A 153 -17.13 2.74 -4.73
CA CYS A 153 -17.58 1.50 -5.37
C CYS A 153 -18.33 0.58 -4.40
N ILE A 154 -17.84 0.44 -3.15
CA ILE A 154 -18.50 -0.36 -2.11
C ILE A 154 -19.87 0.22 -1.78
N ILE A 155 -19.96 1.53 -1.53
CA ILE A 155 -21.25 2.17 -1.22
C ILE A 155 -22.22 1.96 -2.37
N ALA A 156 -21.81 2.22 -3.61
CA ALA A 156 -22.66 1.99 -4.78
C ALA A 156 -23.15 0.53 -4.87
N GLY A 157 -22.28 -0.43 -4.59
CA GLY A 157 -22.61 -1.86 -4.59
C GLY A 157 -23.63 -2.27 -3.51
N GLN A 158 -23.69 -1.54 -2.40
CA GLN A 158 -24.60 -1.84 -1.28
C GLN A 158 -25.97 -1.16 -1.40
N LEU A 159 -26.13 -0.19 -2.31
CA LEU A 159 -27.39 0.55 -2.46
C LEU A 159 -28.59 -0.38 -2.75
N GLY A 160 -28.43 -1.35 -3.66
CA GLY A 160 -29.53 -2.27 -3.98
C GLY A 160 -30.02 -3.06 -2.77
N ALA A 161 -29.12 -3.64 -2.00
CA ALA A 161 -29.46 -4.41 -0.80
C ALA A 161 -30.04 -3.52 0.32
N LEU A 162 -29.59 -2.27 0.42
CA LEU A 162 -30.15 -1.28 1.35
C LEU A 162 -31.58 -0.90 0.98
N PHE A 163 -31.88 -0.78 -0.33
CA PHE A 163 -33.21 -0.43 -0.86
C PHE A 163 -34.13 -1.65 -1.06
N GLY A 164 -33.63 -2.87 -0.87
CA GLY A 164 -34.40 -4.11 -0.89
C GLY A 164 -34.48 -4.82 -2.23
N PHE A 165 -33.78 -4.36 -3.27
CA PHE A 165 -33.72 -5.00 -4.58
C PHE A 165 -32.31 -5.48 -4.94
N SER A 166 -32.22 -6.37 -5.94
CA SER A 166 -30.93 -6.89 -6.39
C SER A 166 -30.37 -6.09 -7.57
N LEU A 167 -29.10 -5.73 -7.49
CA LEU A 167 -28.31 -5.19 -8.60
C LEU A 167 -27.44 -6.31 -9.18
N ARG A 168 -27.29 -6.35 -10.51
CA ARG A 168 -26.37 -7.29 -11.16
C ARG A 168 -24.94 -6.72 -11.09
N PRO A 169 -23.93 -7.55 -10.80
CA PRO A 169 -22.54 -7.08 -10.82
C PRO A 169 -22.20 -6.43 -12.17
N ALA A 170 -21.71 -5.21 -12.13
CA ALA A 170 -21.35 -4.43 -13.31
C ALA A 170 -20.32 -3.36 -12.94
N GLY A 171 -19.72 -2.70 -13.94
CA GLY A 171 -18.92 -1.51 -13.68
C GLY A 171 -19.73 -0.40 -13.00
N PHE A 172 -19.06 0.50 -12.29
CA PHE A 172 -19.64 1.51 -11.42
C PHE A 172 -20.80 2.31 -12.07
N PHE A 173 -20.60 2.84 -13.27
CA PHE A 173 -21.63 3.65 -13.94
C PHE A 173 -22.87 2.83 -14.33
N ARG A 174 -22.65 1.58 -14.78
CA ARG A 174 -23.76 0.67 -15.13
C ARG A 174 -24.52 0.24 -13.88
N LEU A 175 -23.83 0.10 -12.75
CA LEU A 175 -24.45 -0.23 -11.46
C LEU A 175 -25.29 0.94 -10.95
N LEU A 176 -24.82 2.19 -11.06
CA LEU A 176 -25.61 3.37 -10.74
C LEU A 176 -26.82 3.49 -11.66
N TRP A 177 -26.66 3.27 -12.95
CA TRP A 177 -27.79 3.25 -13.89
C TRP A 177 -28.85 2.23 -13.48
N GLN A 178 -28.46 0.98 -13.15
CA GLN A 178 -29.37 -0.03 -12.65
C GLN A 178 -30.07 0.42 -11.35
N PHE A 179 -29.34 1.05 -10.44
CA PHE A 179 -29.90 1.55 -9.20
C PHE A 179 -31.00 2.58 -9.46
N PHE A 180 -30.72 3.61 -10.26
CA PHE A 180 -31.73 4.64 -10.57
C PHE A 180 -32.93 4.09 -11.36
N SER A 181 -32.72 3.15 -12.26
CA SER A 181 -33.81 2.53 -13.03
C SER A 181 -34.71 1.66 -12.16
N LYS A 182 -34.23 1.18 -11.01
CA LYS A 182 -34.97 0.30 -10.09
C LYS A 182 -35.47 0.99 -8.83
N LEU A 183 -35.37 2.30 -8.73
CA LEU A 183 -35.87 3.03 -7.55
C LEU A 183 -37.36 2.79 -7.26
N GLY A 184 -38.17 2.54 -8.30
CA GLY A 184 -39.60 2.15 -8.16
C GLY A 184 -39.82 0.80 -7.49
N GLU A 185 -38.81 -0.09 -7.46
CA GLU A 185 -38.87 -1.40 -6.79
C GLU A 185 -38.46 -1.30 -5.29
N THR A 186 -38.30 -0.10 -4.73
CA THR A 186 -37.83 0.09 -3.36
C THR A 186 -38.79 -0.55 -2.34
N HIS A 187 -38.23 -1.45 -1.52
CA HIS A 187 -38.97 -2.10 -0.44
C HIS A 187 -38.86 -1.25 0.84
N GLY A 188 -39.93 -0.54 1.19
CA GLY A 188 -39.97 0.42 2.31
C GLY A 188 -39.46 -0.14 3.64
N PRO A 189 -39.95 -1.31 4.12
CA PRO A 189 -39.47 -1.91 5.37
C PRO A 189 -37.96 -2.20 5.37
N THR A 190 -37.41 -2.71 4.27
CA THR A 190 -35.98 -2.99 4.13
C THR A 190 -35.16 -1.71 4.20
N LEU A 191 -35.60 -0.65 3.51
CA LEU A 191 -34.94 0.66 3.55
C LEU A 191 -34.99 1.27 4.94
N ALA A 192 -36.13 1.18 5.63
CA ALA A 192 -36.25 1.69 7.00
C ALA A 192 -35.29 0.99 7.98
N ILE A 193 -35.17 -0.34 7.90
CA ILE A 193 -34.22 -1.12 8.70
C ILE A 193 -32.78 -0.70 8.36
N GLY A 194 -32.44 -0.60 7.08
CA GLY A 194 -31.10 -0.24 6.62
C GLY A 194 -30.68 1.17 7.08
N VAL A 195 -31.56 2.16 6.89
CA VAL A 195 -31.32 3.55 7.31
C VAL A 195 -31.24 3.67 8.83
N ALA A 196 -32.15 3.03 9.58
CA ALA A 196 -32.11 3.01 11.03
C ALA A 196 -30.81 2.38 11.56
N THR A 197 -30.36 1.27 10.94
CA THR A 197 -29.09 0.62 11.28
C THR A 197 -27.89 1.53 10.98
N LEU A 198 -27.88 2.19 9.83
CA LEU A 198 -26.81 3.11 9.48
C LEU A 198 -26.76 4.31 10.43
N ALA A 199 -27.91 4.88 10.77
CA ALA A 199 -28.04 5.96 11.75
C ALA A 199 -27.53 5.50 13.12
N LEU A 200 -27.92 4.30 13.59
CA LEU A 200 -27.44 3.69 14.82
C LEU A 200 -25.90 3.57 14.82
N LEU A 201 -25.31 3.04 13.75
CA LEU A 201 -23.86 2.87 13.61
C LEU A 201 -23.11 4.21 13.66
N LEU A 202 -23.64 5.25 13.03
CA LEU A 202 -23.06 6.60 13.04
C LEU A 202 -23.19 7.24 14.41
N LEU A 203 -24.33 7.07 15.08
CA LEU A 203 -24.60 7.57 16.43
C LEU A 203 -23.68 6.91 17.46
N LEU A 204 -23.58 5.57 17.44
CA LEU A 204 -22.69 4.83 18.34
C LEU A 204 -21.24 5.23 18.14
N ALA A 205 -20.79 5.39 16.89
CA ALA A 205 -19.43 5.84 16.60
C ALA A 205 -19.12 7.23 17.17
N ARG A 206 -20.14 8.11 17.30
CA ARG A 206 -20.00 9.47 17.82
C ARG A 206 -20.14 9.55 19.34
N LEU A 207 -21.14 8.87 19.90
CA LEU A 207 -21.50 8.99 21.32
C LEU A 207 -20.76 8.00 22.22
N VAL A 208 -20.55 6.77 21.74
CA VAL A 208 -19.96 5.67 22.52
C VAL A 208 -18.93 4.90 21.69
N PRO A 209 -17.79 5.51 21.31
CA PRO A 209 -16.81 4.93 20.39
C PRO A 209 -16.15 3.64 20.92
N LYS A 210 -16.30 3.35 22.22
CA LYS A 210 -15.77 2.10 22.82
C LYS A 210 -16.68 0.90 22.57
N VAL A 211 -17.94 1.12 22.20
CA VAL A 211 -18.89 0.03 21.91
C VAL A 211 -18.71 -0.44 20.47
N PRO A 212 -18.55 -1.74 20.21
CA PRO A 212 -18.41 -2.27 18.85
C PRO A 212 -19.74 -2.15 18.08
N GLY A 213 -19.96 -1.01 17.42
CA GLY A 213 -21.19 -0.69 16.71
C GLY A 213 -21.69 -1.79 15.77
N PRO A 214 -20.84 -2.43 14.94
CA PRO A 214 -21.26 -3.54 14.07
C PRO A 214 -21.86 -4.72 14.85
N LEU A 215 -21.31 -5.07 16.01
CA LEU A 215 -21.85 -6.15 16.84
C LEU A 215 -23.23 -5.77 17.37
N VAL A 216 -23.38 -4.55 17.91
CA VAL A 216 -24.67 -4.05 18.41
C VAL A 216 -25.71 -4.06 17.30
N ALA A 217 -25.37 -3.59 16.10
CA ALA A 217 -26.29 -3.58 14.95
C ALA A 217 -26.73 -4.99 14.56
N VAL A 218 -25.82 -5.96 14.57
CA VAL A 218 -26.14 -7.37 14.28
C VAL A 218 -27.03 -7.98 15.35
N VAL A 219 -26.70 -7.82 16.62
CA VAL A 219 -27.49 -8.37 17.76
C VAL A 219 -28.90 -7.77 17.77
N LEU A 220 -29.02 -6.44 17.63
CA LEU A 220 -30.33 -5.78 17.54
C LEU A 220 -31.09 -6.19 16.27
N GLY A 221 -30.41 -6.28 15.13
CA GLY A 221 -31.01 -6.73 13.87
C GLY A 221 -31.60 -8.14 13.98
N ILE A 222 -30.88 -9.08 14.59
CA ILE A 222 -31.36 -10.44 14.87
C ILE A 222 -32.55 -10.42 15.84
N ALA A 223 -32.42 -9.70 16.95
CA ALA A 223 -33.47 -9.61 17.96
C ALA A 223 -34.77 -9.00 17.38
N CYS A 224 -34.67 -7.88 16.68
CA CYS A 224 -35.82 -7.26 16.03
C CYS A 224 -36.42 -8.18 14.96
N SER A 225 -35.59 -8.87 14.17
CA SER A 225 -36.06 -9.82 13.16
C SER A 225 -36.83 -10.99 13.77
N ALA A 226 -36.37 -11.50 14.92
CA ALA A 226 -37.05 -12.59 15.62
C ALA A 226 -38.37 -12.13 16.26
N ILE A 227 -38.43 -10.90 16.83
CA ILE A 227 -39.63 -10.35 17.50
C ILE A 227 -40.69 -9.94 16.47
N PHE A 228 -40.28 -9.25 15.39
CA PHE A 228 -41.22 -8.68 14.42
C PHE A 228 -41.40 -9.54 13.17
N ASP A 229 -40.79 -10.71 13.10
CA ASP A 229 -40.86 -11.66 11.97
C ASP A 229 -40.64 -10.95 10.61
N PHE A 230 -39.49 -10.34 10.45
CA PHE A 230 -39.14 -9.55 9.25
C PHE A 230 -39.27 -10.36 7.94
N ALA A 231 -39.15 -11.69 8.01
CA ALA A 231 -39.35 -12.57 6.85
C ALA A 231 -40.78 -12.46 6.29
N LYS A 232 -41.80 -12.39 7.16
CA LYS A 232 -43.22 -12.22 6.74
C LYS A 232 -43.47 -10.88 6.07
N HIS A 233 -42.65 -9.87 6.38
CA HIS A 233 -42.73 -8.55 5.75
C HIS A 233 -41.85 -8.41 4.50
N GLY A 234 -41.37 -9.52 3.93
CA GLY A 234 -40.61 -9.54 2.67
C GLY A 234 -39.16 -9.06 2.81
N VAL A 235 -38.65 -8.86 4.03
CA VAL A 235 -37.27 -8.49 4.26
C VAL A 235 -36.37 -9.70 4.04
N ARG A 236 -35.34 -9.55 3.20
CA ARG A 236 -34.38 -10.63 2.96
C ARG A 236 -33.48 -10.85 4.18
N LEU A 237 -33.46 -12.08 4.67
CA LEU A 237 -32.61 -12.53 5.76
C LEU A 237 -31.38 -13.25 5.22
N LEU A 238 -30.36 -13.39 6.05
CA LEU A 238 -29.09 -14.08 5.75
C LEU A 238 -29.32 -15.57 5.42
N GLY A 239 -30.29 -16.18 6.08
CA GLY A 239 -30.65 -17.59 5.91
C GLY A 239 -29.75 -18.54 6.70
N LYS A 240 -29.95 -19.84 6.52
CA LYS A 240 -29.21 -20.85 7.27
C LYS A 240 -27.73 -20.83 6.93
N ILE A 241 -26.90 -20.71 7.96
CA ILE A 241 -25.45 -20.86 7.89
C ILE A 241 -25.12 -22.29 8.33
N PRO A 242 -24.37 -23.07 7.55
CA PRO A 242 -23.91 -24.38 7.99
C PRO A 242 -23.14 -24.29 9.29
N ALA A 243 -23.51 -25.11 10.28
CA ALA A 243 -22.74 -25.24 11.51
C ALA A 243 -21.54 -26.18 11.27
N GLY A 244 -20.43 -25.90 11.93
CA GLY A 244 -19.23 -26.73 11.86
C GLY A 244 -18.00 -25.99 11.38
N LEU A 245 -16.84 -26.61 11.61
CA LEU A 245 -15.57 -26.11 11.12
C LEU A 245 -15.41 -26.44 9.62
N PRO A 246 -14.68 -25.60 8.87
CA PRO A 246 -14.42 -25.88 7.45
C PRO A 246 -13.58 -27.14 7.27
N ALA A 247 -13.88 -27.89 6.22
CA ALA A 247 -13.01 -28.99 5.81
C ALA A 247 -11.74 -28.44 5.15
N LEU A 248 -10.62 -29.12 5.38
CA LEU A 248 -9.38 -28.84 4.67
C LEU A 248 -9.55 -29.27 3.21
N THR A 249 -9.39 -28.33 2.29
CA THR A 249 -9.60 -28.57 0.87
C THR A 249 -8.53 -27.89 0.04
N ILE A 250 -8.00 -28.60 -0.94
CA ILE A 250 -7.13 -28.01 -1.96
C ILE A 250 -8.04 -27.64 -3.16
N PRO A 251 -8.12 -26.35 -3.54
CA PRO A 251 -8.98 -25.94 -4.62
C PRO A 251 -8.52 -26.54 -5.96
N ALA A 252 -9.47 -27.07 -6.73
CA ALA A 252 -9.20 -27.52 -8.09
C ALA A 252 -9.18 -26.30 -9.04
N ILE A 253 -8.14 -26.20 -9.86
CA ILE A 253 -7.95 -25.12 -10.84
C ILE A 253 -7.84 -25.72 -12.22
N GLY A 254 -8.64 -25.21 -13.18
CA GLY A 254 -8.49 -25.57 -14.58
C GLY A 254 -7.21 -25.04 -15.19
N GLY A 255 -6.64 -25.74 -16.18
CA GLY A 255 -5.38 -25.31 -16.81
C GLY A 255 -5.41 -23.90 -17.41
N SER A 256 -6.57 -23.48 -17.95
CA SER A 256 -6.80 -22.14 -18.52
C SER A 256 -6.86 -21.02 -17.47
N ASP A 257 -7.13 -21.34 -16.21
CA ASP A 257 -7.35 -20.34 -15.16
C ASP A 257 -6.06 -19.88 -14.48
N TRP A 258 -4.96 -20.62 -14.64
CA TRP A 258 -3.70 -20.36 -13.97
C TRP A 258 -3.11 -18.97 -14.28
N GLN A 259 -3.05 -18.59 -15.56
CA GLN A 259 -2.43 -17.33 -15.95
C GLN A 259 -3.19 -16.12 -15.42
N PRO A 260 -4.51 -15.99 -15.61
CA PRO A 260 -5.25 -14.84 -15.08
C PRO A 260 -5.29 -14.82 -13.56
N LEU A 261 -5.36 -15.99 -12.88
CA LEU A 261 -5.29 -16.08 -11.43
C LEU A 261 -3.91 -15.66 -10.90
N ALA A 262 -2.82 -16.09 -11.54
CA ALA A 262 -1.48 -15.71 -11.11
C ALA A 262 -1.24 -14.19 -11.23
N LEU A 263 -1.67 -13.57 -12.34
CA LEU A 263 -1.58 -12.12 -12.51
C LEU A 263 -2.43 -11.39 -11.47
N GLY A 264 -3.66 -11.83 -11.25
CA GLY A 264 -4.55 -11.28 -10.22
C GLY A 264 -3.99 -11.45 -8.81
N ALA A 265 -3.42 -12.63 -8.51
CA ALA A 265 -2.82 -12.95 -7.22
C ALA A 265 -1.58 -12.11 -6.93
N ALA A 266 -0.75 -11.82 -7.93
CA ALA A 266 0.40 -10.93 -7.77
C ALA A 266 -0.02 -9.51 -7.38
N GLY A 267 -1.02 -8.95 -8.07
CA GLY A 267 -1.60 -7.64 -7.73
C GLY A 267 -2.26 -7.63 -6.35
N LEU A 268 -3.05 -8.67 -6.04
CA LEU A 268 -3.69 -8.84 -4.75
C LEU A 268 -2.66 -8.94 -3.61
N ALA A 269 -1.60 -9.75 -3.79
CA ALA A 269 -0.53 -9.92 -2.82
C ALA A 269 0.17 -8.59 -2.51
N LEU A 270 0.49 -7.82 -3.53
CA LEU A 270 1.14 -6.51 -3.37
C LEU A 270 0.27 -5.52 -2.59
N ILE A 271 -1.02 -5.45 -2.92
CA ILE A 271 -1.96 -4.52 -2.27
C ILE A 271 -2.25 -4.97 -0.84
N ALA A 272 -2.55 -6.25 -0.64
CA ALA A 272 -2.84 -6.80 0.68
C ALA A 272 -1.64 -6.65 1.62
N TYR A 273 -0.43 -6.93 1.14
CA TYR A 273 0.77 -6.75 1.92
C TYR A 273 1.02 -5.28 2.28
N ASN A 274 0.87 -4.37 1.30
CA ASN A 274 1.11 -2.95 1.56
C ASN A 274 0.12 -2.39 2.60
N SER A 275 -1.17 -2.71 2.48
CA SER A 275 -2.20 -2.32 3.45
C SER A 275 -1.88 -2.86 4.86
N GLY A 276 -1.60 -4.16 4.96
CA GLY A 276 -1.23 -4.79 6.22
C GLY A 276 0.06 -4.21 6.83
N MET A 277 1.04 -3.86 5.99
CA MET A 277 2.32 -3.32 6.45
C MET A 277 2.20 -1.89 6.98
N VAL A 278 1.36 -1.05 6.35
CA VAL A 278 1.06 0.31 6.86
C VAL A 278 0.45 0.21 8.26
N THR A 279 -0.54 -0.67 8.45
CA THR A 279 -1.16 -0.94 9.75
C THR A 279 -0.12 -1.45 10.76
N ALA A 280 0.65 -2.47 10.39
CA ALA A 280 1.66 -3.07 11.27
C ALA A 280 2.69 -2.04 11.74
N ARG A 281 3.23 -1.23 10.82
CA ARG A 281 4.19 -0.16 11.14
C ARG A 281 3.58 0.94 12.02
N GLY A 282 2.33 1.35 11.72
CA GLY A 282 1.63 2.37 12.50
C GLY A 282 1.49 1.97 13.98
N PHE A 283 1.02 0.74 14.24
CA PHE A 283 0.87 0.24 15.62
C PHE A 283 2.20 -0.15 16.27
N ALA A 284 3.20 -0.62 15.51
CA ALA A 284 4.54 -0.86 16.01
C ALA A 284 5.20 0.44 16.49
N ALA A 285 5.13 1.51 15.70
CA ALA A 285 5.63 2.83 16.06
C ALA A 285 4.93 3.39 17.32
N LYS A 286 3.58 3.28 17.39
CA LYS A 286 2.80 3.68 18.56
C LYS A 286 3.23 2.92 19.82
N ASN A 287 3.50 1.63 19.71
CA ASN A 287 3.85 0.74 20.82
C ASN A 287 5.38 0.56 20.99
N ARG A 288 6.19 1.31 20.23
CA ARG A 288 7.67 1.41 20.34
C ARG A 288 8.39 0.06 20.18
N TYR A 289 8.06 -0.68 19.11
CA TYR A 289 8.81 -1.86 18.70
C TYR A 289 8.99 -1.89 17.19
N ASP A 290 9.96 -2.68 16.71
CA ASP A 290 10.25 -2.85 15.29
C ASP A 290 9.61 -4.10 14.72
N ILE A 291 9.32 -4.06 13.43
CA ILE A 291 8.82 -5.20 12.65
C ILE A 291 9.73 -5.48 11.47
N ASP A 292 9.82 -6.74 11.07
CA ASP A 292 10.61 -7.16 9.92
C ASP A 292 9.71 -7.31 8.69
N ALA A 293 9.87 -6.40 7.72
CA ALA A 293 9.05 -6.36 6.52
C ALA A 293 9.08 -7.66 5.70
N ASN A 294 10.23 -8.34 5.62
CA ASN A 294 10.32 -9.59 4.86
C ASN A 294 9.61 -10.75 5.57
N ARG A 295 9.68 -10.78 6.89
CA ARG A 295 8.94 -11.77 7.71
C ARG A 295 7.45 -11.51 7.71
N GLU A 296 7.03 -10.25 7.69
CA GLU A 296 5.61 -9.90 7.53
C GLU A 296 5.06 -10.39 6.20
N PHE A 297 5.85 -10.35 5.11
CA PHE A 297 5.48 -10.99 3.84
C PHE A 297 5.24 -12.50 4.00
N ILE A 298 6.16 -13.19 4.68
CA ILE A 298 6.04 -14.64 4.91
C ILE A 298 4.82 -14.93 5.78
N ALA A 299 4.62 -14.19 6.85
CA ALA A 299 3.49 -14.36 7.77
C ALA A 299 2.14 -14.17 7.07
N LEU A 300 2.01 -13.09 6.27
CA LEU A 300 0.81 -12.85 5.46
C LEU A 300 0.63 -13.96 4.41
N GLY A 301 1.73 -14.44 3.82
CA GLY A 301 1.69 -15.53 2.85
C GLY A 301 1.16 -16.83 3.44
N VAL A 302 1.68 -17.25 4.61
CA VAL A 302 1.19 -18.44 5.33
C VAL A 302 -0.27 -18.25 5.75
N ALA A 303 -0.65 -17.05 6.21
CA ALA A 303 -2.04 -16.72 6.55
C ALA A 303 -2.99 -16.89 5.35
N ASN A 304 -2.58 -16.41 4.16
CA ASN A 304 -3.38 -16.52 2.95
C ASN A 304 -3.48 -17.97 2.43
N ILE A 305 -2.41 -18.75 2.51
CA ILE A 305 -2.48 -20.19 2.22
C ILE A 305 -3.46 -20.87 3.18
N GLY A 306 -3.36 -20.55 4.48
CA GLY A 306 -4.28 -21.07 5.49
C GLY A 306 -5.74 -20.70 5.23
N ALA A 307 -6.00 -19.46 4.79
CA ALA A 307 -7.33 -19.04 4.39
C ALA A 307 -7.87 -19.91 3.22
N GLY A 308 -7.07 -20.09 2.17
CA GLY A 308 -7.47 -20.87 1.00
C GLY A 308 -7.69 -22.36 1.31
N VAL A 309 -6.83 -22.97 2.14
CA VAL A 309 -6.97 -24.37 2.57
C VAL A 309 -8.26 -24.60 3.37
N LEU A 310 -8.71 -23.61 4.16
CA LEU A 310 -9.99 -23.62 4.87
C LEU A 310 -11.16 -23.12 4.01
N GLN A 311 -11.05 -23.15 2.67
CA GLN A 311 -12.08 -22.70 1.74
C GLN A 311 -12.45 -21.21 1.89
N GLY A 312 -11.63 -20.45 2.60
CA GLY A 312 -11.79 -19.02 2.75
C GLY A 312 -11.27 -18.26 1.52
N PHE A 313 -11.05 -16.99 1.70
CA PHE A 313 -10.51 -16.09 0.68
C PHE A 313 -9.37 -15.23 1.24
N ALA A 314 -8.69 -14.49 0.36
CA ALA A 314 -7.50 -13.76 0.74
C ALA A 314 -7.78 -12.68 1.81
N VAL A 315 -6.83 -12.57 2.72
CA VAL A 315 -6.87 -11.72 3.92
C VAL A 315 -5.66 -10.78 3.96
N THR A 316 -5.77 -9.73 4.77
CA THR A 316 -4.68 -8.78 5.02
C THR A 316 -4.69 -8.29 6.47
N GLY A 317 -3.76 -7.42 6.83
CA GLY A 317 -3.79 -6.71 8.10
C GLY A 317 -5.00 -5.76 8.17
N ALA A 318 -5.84 -5.96 9.17
CA ALA A 318 -7.12 -5.25 9.31
C ALA A 318 -7.00 -4.09 10.29
N ASP A 319 -7.03 -2.85 9.80
CA ASP A 319 -6.87 -1.62 10.59
C ASP A 319 -7.84 -1.55 11.77
N SER A 320 -9.14 -1.72 11.52
CA SER A 320 -10.18 -1.57 12.55
C SER A 320 -10.06 -2.61 13.66
N ARG A 321 -9.74 -3.86 13.32
CA ARG A 321 -9.59 -4.95 14.29
C ARG A 321 -8.27 -4.82 15.05
N THR A 322 -7.21 -4.36 14.40
CA THR A 322 -5.94 -4.02 15.04
C THR A 322 -6.10 -2.86 16.02
N ALA A 323 -6.89 -1.84 15.65
CA ALA A 323 -7.21 -0.74 16.56
C ALA A 323 -8.02 -1.21 17.78
N VAL A 324 -8.96 -2.15 17.60
CA VAL A 324 -9.70 -2.77 18.72
C VAL A 324 -8.76 -3.57 19.61
N ASN A 325 -7.88 -4.38 19.03
CA ASN A 325 -6.86 -5.12 19.79
C ASN A 325 -6.03 -4.16 20.67
N ASP A 326 -5.46 -3.13 20.05
CA ASP A 326 -4.61 -2.16 20.74
C ASP A 326 -5.36 -1.38 21.82
N SER A 327 -6.58 -0.90 21.53
CA SER A 327 -7.40 -0.13 22.48
C SER A 327 -7.95 -0.98 23.63
N SER A 328 -8.13 -2.28 23.42
CA SER A 328 -8.53 -3.25 24.46
C SER A 328 -7.33 -3.72 25.29
N GLY A 329 -6.13 -3.25 24.98
CA GLY A 329 -4.92 -3.51 25.76
C GLY A 329 -4.18 -4.78 25.38
N GLY A 330 -4.44 -5.39 24.21
CA GLY A 330 -3.75 -6.59 23.73
C GLY A 330 -2.24 -6.40 23.67
N LYS A 331 -1.51 -7.34 24.21
CA LYS A 331 -0.05 -7.27 24.39
C LYS A 331 0.71 -8.18 23.45
N SER A 332 0.06 -9.21 22.94
CA SER A 332 0.70 -10.23 22.10
C SER A 332 -0.25 -10.83 21.08
N GLN A 333 0.27 -11.70 20.23
CA GLN A 333 -0.53 -12.47 19.26
C GLN A 333 -1.39 -13.57 19.89
N ALA A 334 -1.30 -13.79 21.20
CA ALA A 334 -2.28 -14.59 21.94
C ALA A 334 -3.72 -14.05 21.77
N THR A 335 -3.86 -12.74 21.60
CA THR A 335 -5.14 -12.10 21.21
C THR A 335 -5.72 -12.72 19.94
N GLY A 336 -4.91 -12.92 18.90
CA GLY A 336 -5.34 -13.56 17.64
C GLY A 336 -5.79 -15.01 17.85
N LEU A 337 -5.09 -15.78 18.71
CA LEU A 337 -5.47 -17.15 19.04
C LEU A 337 -6.80 -17.21 19.80
N VAL A 338 -7.02 -16.31 20.77
CA VAL A 338 -8.31 -16.20 21.48
C VAL A 338 -9.43 -15.81 20.52
N ALA A 339 -9.18 -14.84 19.62
CA ALA A 339 -10.17 -14.43 18.63
C ALA A 339 -10.54 -15.58 17.68
N ALA A 340 -9.56 -16.35 17.21
CA ALA A 340 -9.79 -17.56 16.40
C ALA A 340 -10.63 -18.61 17.16
N ALA A 341 -10.32 -18.85 18.43
CA ALA A 341 -11.09 -19.78 19.28
C ALA A 341 -12.55 -19.34 19.44
N VAL A 342 -12.80 -18.04 19.70
CA VAL A 342 -14.17 -17.48 19.83
C VAL A 342 -14.94 -17.61 18.50
N LEU A 343 -14.30 -17.33 17.36
CA LEU A 343 -14.92 -17.50 16.04
C LEU A 343 -15.21 -18.98 15.73
N ALA A 344 -14.31 -19.88 16.10
CA ALA A 344 -14.54 -21.33 15.96
C ALA A 344 -15.73 -21.80 16.82
N LEU A 345 -15.82 -21.36 18.08
CA LEU A 345 -16.97 -21.65 18.95
C LEU A 345 -18.28 -21.06 18.36
N THR A 346 -18.22 -19.88 17.76
CA THR A 346 -19.39 -19.30 17.08
C THR A 346 -19.84 -20.16 15.91
N LEU A 347 -18.92 -20.67 15.09
CA LEU A 347 -19.23 -21.58 13.98
C LEU A 347 -19.81 -22.92 14.44
N LEU A 348 -19.38 -23.41 15.60
CA LEU A 348 -19.87 -24.68 16.13
C LEU A 348 -21.25 -24.55 16.77
N PHE A 349 -21.54 -23.46 17.48
CA PHE A 349 -22.69 -23.38 18.37
C PHE A 349 -23.65 -22.22 18.12
N LEU A 350 -23.21 -21.14 17.47
CA LEU A 350 -23.97 -19.88 17.39
C LEU A 350 -24.40 -19.49 15.96
N THR A 351 -24.36 -20.41 14.99
CA THR A 351 -24.78 -20.13 13.60
C THR A 351 -26.31 -20.01 13.44
N GLY A 352 -27.09 -20.67 14.32
CA GLY A 352 -28.55 -20.63 14.29
C GLY A 352 -29.14 -19.20 14.36
N PRO A 353 -28.83 -18.42 15.38
CA PRO A 353 -29.30 -17.03 15.50
C PRO A 353 -28.92 -16.15 14.31
N LEU A 354 -27.77 -16.36 13.68
CA LEU A 354 -27.33 -15.57 12.54
C LEU A 354 -28.25 -15.72 11.30
N ALA A 355 -29.02 -16.80 11.21
CA ALA A 355 -29.98 -17.00 10.12
C ALA A 355 -31.04 -15.90 10.04
N TRP A 356 -31.40 -15.29 11.17
CA TRP A 356 -32.40 -14.23 11.26
C TRP A 356 -31.85 -12.84 10.95
N LEU A 357 -30.58 -12.69 10.63
CA LEU A 357 -29.95 -11.40 10.37
C LEU A 357 -30.46 -10.80 9.06
N PRO A 358 -31.02 -9.57 9.06
CA PRO A 358 -31.43 -8.90 7.82
C PRO A 358 -30.24 -8.49 6.96
N MET A 359 -30.35 -8.71 5.64
CA MET A 359 -29.31 -8.30 4.67
C MET A 359 -29.08 -6.78 4.66
N ALA A 360 -30.11 -5.98 4.92
CA ALA A 360 -30.02 -4.53 5.03
C ALA A 360 -29.11 -4.08 6.19
N VAL A 361 -29.06 -4.83 7.30
CA VAL A 361 -28.15 -4.58 8.41
C VAL A 361 -26.70 -4.75 7.98
N LEU A 362 -26.40 -5.84 7.25
CA LEU A 362 -25.05 -6.08 6.71
C LEU A 362 -24.64 -5.01 5.71
N SER A 363 -25.57 -4.57 4.84
CA SER A 363 -25.31 -3.48 3.89
C SER A 363 -25.00 -2.17 4.61
N ALA A 364 -25.72 -1.84 5.68
CA ALA A 364 -25.44 -0.67 6.51
C ALA A 364 -24.06 -0.76 7.18
N VAL A 365 -23.67 -1.95 7.66
CA VAL A 365 -22.33 -2.21 8.22
C VAL A 365 -21.25 -1.98 7.15
N LEU A 366 -21.45 -2.49 5.92
CA LEU A 366 -20.50 -2.30 4.82
C LEU A 366 -20.40 -0.83 4.39
N ILE A 367 -21.53 -0.12 4.30
CA ILE A 367 -21.53 1.32 4.00
C ILE A 367 -20.77 2.09 5.09
N LYS A 368 -21.01 1.77 6.37
CA LYS A 368 -20.28 2.41 7.48
C LYS A 368 -18.78 2.13 7.42
N ALA A 369 -18.39 0.89 7.08
CA ALA A 369 -16.98 0.53 6.89
C ALA A 369 -16.36 1.30 5.71
N ALA A 370 -17.06 1.39 4.58
CA ALA A 370 -16.63 2.16 3.41
C ALA A 370 -16.48 3.66 3.71
N LEU A 371 -17.41 4.25 4.50
CA LEU A 371 -17.29 5.63 4.97
C LEU A 371 -16.00 5.85 5.80
N GLY A 372 -15.53 4.82 6.49
CA GLY A 372 -14.26 4.86 7.22
C GLY A 372 -13.00 4.82 6.34
N LEU A 373 -13.11 4.42 5.07
CA LEU A 373 -12.01 4.43 4.11
C LEU A 373 -11.80 5.81 3.48
N PHE A 374 -12.78 6.72 3.58
CA PHE A 374 -12.63 8.07 3.04
C PHE A 374 -11.59 8.87 3.81
N ASP A 375 -10.56 9.31 3.11
CA ASP A 375 -9.56 10.26 3.62
C ASP A 375 -9.68 11.62 2.91
N LEU A 376 -10.77 12.32 3.18
CA LEU A 376 -11.01 13.65 2.62
C LEU A 376 -10.00 14.68 3.11
N ARG A 377 -9.46 14.50 4.33
CA ARG A 377 -8.44 15.39 4.89
C ARG A 377 -7.09 15.18 4.19
N GLY A 378 -6.71 13.93 3.97
CA GLY A 378 -5.53 13.59 3.16
C GLY A 378 -5.62 14.14 1.75
N LEU A 379 -6.79 14.01 1.11
CA LEU A 379 -7.05 14.56 -0.23
C LEU A 379 -6.91 16.09 -0.27
N ALA A 380 -7.49 16.80 0.71
CA ALA A 380 -7.38 18.25 0.82
C ALA A 380 -5.93 18.70 1.10
N ASN A 381 -5.20 17.99 1.96
CA ASN A 381 -3.80 18.25 2.25
C ASN A 381 -2.92 18.05 1.02
N LEU A 382 -3.09 16.96 0.27
CA LEU A 382 -2.34 16.72 -0.98
C LEU A 382 -2.54 17.86 -1.97
N ARG A 383 -3.79 18.34 -2.15
CA ARG A 383 -4.08 19.48 -3.02
C ARG A 383 -3.33 20.74 -2.61
N ARG A 384 -3.18 20.98 -1.29
CA ARG A 384 -2.51 22.17 -0.75
C ARG A 384 -0.99 22.06 -0.86
N ILE A 385 -0.42 20.87 -0.63
CA ILE A 385 1.03 20.66 -0.54
C ILE A 385 1.63 20.43 -1.94
N SER A 386 1.02 19.56 -2.76
CA SER A 386 1.58 19.14 -4.05
C SER A 386 0.48 18.88 -5.08
N ARG A 387 0.35 19.78 -6.05
CA ARG A 387 -0.58 19.60 -7.16
C ARG A 387 -0.28 18.35 -8.00
N GLN A 388 0.99 17.94 -8.05
CA GLN A 388 1.43 16.76 -8.79
C GLN A 388 0.95 15.48 -8.10
N GLU A 389 1.13 15.37 -6.79
CA GLU A 389 0.68 14.24 -5.99
C GLU A 389 -0.85 14.16 -5.93
N PHE A 390 -1.52 15.31 -5.85
CA PHE A 390 -2.97 15.37 -5.94
C PHE A 390 -3.50 14.83 -7.27
N ARG A 391 -2.83 15.13 -8.41
CA ARG A 391 -3.19 14.55 -9.71
C ARG A 391 -3.03 13.04 -9.75
N LEU A 392 -1.95 12.49 -9.16
CA LEU A 392 -1.77 11.04 -9.01
C LEU A 392 -2.89 10.40 -8.20
N CYS A 393 -3.27 11.03 -7.09
CA CYS A 393 -4.38 10.60 -6.26
C CYS A 393 -5.70 10.57 -7.04
N LEU A 394 -5.99 11.61 -7.85
CA LEU A 394 -7.18 11.64 -8.71
C LEU A 394 -7.14 10.58 -9.81
N ILE A 395 -5.98 10.34 -10.43
CA ILE A 395 -5.83 9.28 -11.44
C ILE A 395 -6.13 7.91 -10.82
N ALA A 396 -5.62 7.63 -9.62
CA ALA A 396 -5.91 6.40 -8.90
C ALA A 396 -7.41 6.27 -8.58
N LEU A 397 -8.03 7.32 -8.03
CA LEU A 397 -9.45 7.36 -7.68
C LEU A 397 -10.34 7.13 -8.92
N LEU A 398 -10.12 7.92 -9.98
CA LEU A 398 -10.91 7.82 -11.21
C LEU A 398 -10.64 6.48 -11.92
N GLY A 399 -9.40 5.99 -11.93
CA GLY A 399 -9.05 4.69 -12.47
C GLY A 399 -9.84 3.56 -11.81
N VAL A 400 -9.92 3.55 -10.48
CA VAL A 400 -10.71 2.55 -9.71
C VAL A 400 -12.19 2.62 -10.07
N ILE A 401 -12.76 3.81 -10.18
CA ILE A 401 -14.19 4.01 -10.49
C ILE A 401 -14.53 3.62 -11.94
N THR A 402 -13.66 3.98 -12.91
CA THR A 402 -13.98 3.85 -14.33
C THR A 402 -13.59 2.50 -14.91
N VAL A 403 -12.37 2.04 -14.62
CA VAL A 403 -11.77 0.83 -15.22
C VAL A 403 -11.88 -0.37 -14.28
N GLY A 404 -12.07 -0.11 -12.99
CA GLY A 404 -12.16 -1.12 -11.95
C GLY A 404 -10.98 -1.08 -10.98
N VAL A 405 -11.12 -1.82 -9.88
CA VAL A 405 -10.22 -1.74 -8.71
C VAL A 405 -8.78 -2.10 -9.07
N LEU A 406 -8.55 -3.28 -9.63
CA LEU A 406 -7.19 -3.75 -9.95
C LEU A 406 -6.55 -2.97 -11.11
N PRO A 407 -7.20 -2.81 -12.28
CA PRO A 407 -6.64 -2.03 -13.38
C PRO A 407 -6.37 -0.57 -12.98
N GLY A 408 -7.25 0.05 -12.20
CA GLY A 408 -7.09 1.42 -11.74
C GLY A 408 -5.81 1.64 -10.92
N VAL A 409 -5.48 0.68 -10.04
CA VAL A 409 -4.22 0.72 -9.27
C VAL A 409 -3.01 0.53 -10.19
N VAL A 410 -3.06 -0.44 -11.10
CA VAL A 410 -1.96 -0.70 -12.04
C VAL A 410 -1.66 0.55 -12.87
N VAL A 411 -2.70 1.23 -13.38
CA VAL A 411 -2.55 2.49 -14.13
C VAL A 411 -1.93 3.57 -13.24
N ALA A 412 -2.40 3.74 -12.01
CA ALA A 412 -1.87 4.76 -11.09
C ALA A 412 -0.40 4.51 -10.72
N VAL A 413 -0.02 3.25 -10.46
CA VAL A 413 1.38 2.86 -10.23
C VAL A 413 2.22 3.11 -11.47
N GLY A 414 1.73 2.73 -12.65
CA GLY A 414 2.41 2.99 -13.93
C GLY A 414 2.68 4.48 -14.15
N VAL A 415 1.67 5.33 -13.93
CA VAL A 415 1.81 6.79 -14.02
C VAL A 415 2.81 7.33 -12.99
N ALA A 416 2.83 6.80 -11.77
CA ALA A 416 3.79 7.22 -10.74
C ALA A 416 5.24 6.85 -11.13
N VAL A 417 5.46 5.66 -11.67
CA VAL A 417 6.77 5.22 -12.17
C VAL A 417 7.22 6.12 -13.32
N VAL A 418 6.33 6.41 -14.29
CA VAL A 418 6.63 7.33 -15.40
C VAL A 418 6.99 8.72 -14.87
N GLN A 419 6.25 9.26 -13.90
CA GLN A 419 6.58 10.55 -13.30
C GLN A 419 7.92 10.54 -12.56
N LEU A 420 8.24 9.46 -11.86
CA LEU A 420 9.55 9.27 -11.23
C LEU A 420 10.67 9.31 -12.27
N LEU A 421 10.49 8.58 -13.38
CA LEU A 421 11.45 8.56 -14.49
C LEU A 421 11.61 9.94 -15.14
N ILE A 422 10.51 10.67 -15.38
CA ILE A 422 10.56 12.04 -15.92
C ILE A 422 11.34 12.96 -14.97
N LYS A 423 11.08 12.89 -13.65
CA LYS A 423 11.78 13.69 -12.65
C LYS A 423 13.27 13.33 -12.57
N ALA A 424 13.59 12.04 -12.66
CA ALA A 424 14.96 11.56 -12.64
C ALA A 424 15.72 11.87 -13.96
N SER A 425 15.01 11.95 -15.11
CA SER A 425 15.60 12.29 -16.39
C SER A 425 15.91 13.79 -16.56
N ARG A 426 15.26 14.64 -15.76
CA ARG A 426 15.48 16.11 -15.76
C ARG A 426 15.73 16.58 -14.33
N PRO A 427 16.85 16.21 -13.72
CA PRO A 427 17.19 16.64 -12.38
C PRO A 427 17.45 18.14 -12.33
N HIS A 428 17.46 18.71 -11.14
CA HIS A 428 17.87 20.08 -10.92
C HIS A 428 19.34 20.25 -11.31
N ASP A 429 19.68 21.39 -11.88
CA ASP A 429 21.04 21.82 -12.17
C ASP A 429 21.19 23.30 -11.81
N ALA A 430 22.40 23.74 -11.51
CA ALA A 430 22.66 25.09 -11.06
C ALA A 430 24.01 25.63 -11.58
N VAL A 431 24.03 26.92 -11.85
CA VAL A 431 25.28 27.70 -11.99
C VAL A 431 25.61 28.29 -10.63
N LEU A 432 26.77 27.94 -10.11
CA LEU A 432 27.17 28.36 -8.77
C LEU A 432 27.99 29.65 -8.78
N GLY A 433 27.81 30.43 -7.72
CA GLY A 433 28.64 31.57 -7.35
C GLY A 433 29.07 31.45 -5.90
N ARG A 434 30.14 32.10 -5.50
CA ARG A 434 30.67 32.13 -4.12
C ARG A 434 29.96 33.24 -3.33
N VAL A 435 29.53 32.91 -2.13
CA VAL A 435 29.03 33.92 -1.18
C VAL A 435 30.19 34.76 -0.69
N PRO A 436 30.15 36.11 -0.76
CA PRO A 436 31.24 36.98 -0.37
C PRO A 436 31.73 36.69 1.05
N GLY A 437 33.07 36.61 1.21
CA GLY A 437 33.71 36.36 2.51
C GLY A 437 33.59 34.93 3.03
N THR A 438 33.08 33.99 2.24
CA THR A 438 32.95 32.57 2.61
C THR A 438 33.49 31.64 1.52
N ASN A 439 33.62 30.34 1.84
CA ASN A 439 33.92 29.27 0.87
C ASN A 439 32.65 28.49 0.52
N ILE A 440 31.47 29.14 0.56
CA ILE A 440 30.19 28.53 0.27
C ILE A 440 29.77 28.91 -1.15
N TYR A 441 29.40 27.90 -1.96
CA TYR A 441 28.94 28.06 -3.34
C TYR A 441 27.43 27.78 -3.42
N LEU A 442 26.67 28.78 -3.87
CA LEU A 442 25.21 28.72 -3.98
C LEU A 442 24.77 28.97 -5.42
N ASP A 443 23.54 28.54 -5.72
CA ASP A 443 22.90 28.77 -7.03
C ASP A 443 22.65 30.27 -7.24
N THR A 444 23.25 30.84 -8.26
CA THR A 444 23.15 32.25 -8.62
C THR A 444 21.75 32.69 -9.08
N ALA A 445 20.86 31.74 -9.41
CA ALA A 445 19.48 32.03 -9.73
C ALA A 445 18.63 32.32 -8.48
N THR A 446 18.94 31.65 -7.38
CA THR A 446 18.23 31.82 -6.10
C THR A 446 18.97 32.75 -5.12
N HIS A 447 20.28 32.95 -5.34
CA HIS A 447 21.17 33.79 -4.53
C HIS A 447 21.92 34.79 -5.42
N PRO A 448 21.27 35.92 -5.80
CA PRO A 448 21.90 36.93 -6.67
C PRO A 448 23.14 37.58 -6.08
N GLU A 449 23.32 37.51 -4.75
CA GLU A 449 24.50 37.98 -4.02
C GLU A 449 25.75 37.10 -4.23
N ALA A 450 25.58 35.89 -4.76
CA ALA A 450 26.69 34.99 -5.02
C ALA A 450 27.50 35.44 -6.24
N GLU A 451 28.79 35.72 -6.03
CA GLU A 451 29.72 36.24 -7.04
C GLU A 451 30.16 35.16 -8.02
N ARG A 452 30.05 35.44 -9.32
CA ARG A 452 30.58 34.60 -10.39
C ARG A 452 32.06 34.93 -10.66
N PHE A 453 32.80 33.95 -11.11
CA PHE A 453 34.22 34.11 -11.42
C PHE A 453 34.39 34.45 -12.92
N PRO A 454 35.18 35.53 -13.23
CA PRO A 454 35.46 35.84 -14.64
C PRO A 454 36.16 34.68 -15.35
N GLY A 455 35.65 34.34 -16.53
CA GLY A 455 36.18 33.26 -17.35
C GLY A 455 35.90 31.83 -16.88
N THR A 456 35.24 31.63 -15.72
CA THR A 456 34.96 30.30 -15.19
C THR A 456 33.47 30.16 -14.87
N VAL A 457 32.86 29.12 -15.42
CA VAL A 457 31.47 28.72 -15.11
C VAL A 457 31.50 27.52 -14.21
N ILE A 458 30.97 27.64 -13.00
CA ILE A 458 30.81 26.52 -12.06
C ILE A 458 29.44 25.93 -12.29
N TYR A 459 29.39 24.67 -12.75
CA TYR A 459 28.15 23.99 -13.05
C TYR A 459 27.96 22.77 -12.14
N ARG A 460 26.83 22.68 -11.48
CA ARG A 460 26.45 21.55 -10.62
C ARG A 460 25.25 20.84 -11.20
N PHE A 461 25.33 19.50 -11.28
CA PHE A 461 24.26 18.62 -11.71
C PHE A 461 23.80 17.77 -10.53
N ASP A 462 22.63 18.07 -9.97
CA ASP A 462 22.17 17.52 -8.68
C ASP A 462 21.61 16.10 -8.82
N SER A 463 22.33 15.21 -9.49
CA SER A 463 21.96 13.79 -9.70
C SER A 463 23.14 12.95 -10.12
N SER A 464 22.98 11.62 -10.06
CA SER A 464 23.83 10.70 -10.83
C SER A 464 23.75 11.01 -12.31
N LEU A 465 24.84 10.95 -13.04
CA LEU A 465 24.88 11.09 -14.49
C LEU A 465 24.85 9.70 -15.14
N VAL A 466 23.71 9.34 -15.71
CA VAL A 466 23.42 8.00 -16.21
C VAL A 466 22.69 8.05 -17.56
N PHE A 467 22.52 6.89 -18.20
CA PHE A 467 22.01 6.77 -19.56
C PHE A 467 20.72 7.56 -19.85
N PHE A 468 19.78 7.64 -18.90
CA PHE A 468 18.47 8.29 -19.13
C PHE A 468 18.47 9.81 -18.96
N ASN A 469 19.51 10.41 -18.35
CA ASN A 469 19.64 11.87 -18.20
C ASN A 469 20.88 12.47 -18.89
N ALA A 470 21.71 11.64 -19.52
CA ALA A 470 22.93 12.06 -20.22
C ALA A 470 22.66 13.07 -21.36
N GLY A 471 21.53 12.91 -22.07
CA GLY A 471 21.09 13.87 -23.08
C GLY A 471 20.73 15.24 -22.50
N HIS A 472 19.99 15.24 -21.38
CA HIS A 472 19.62 16.46 -20.67
C HIS A 472 20.86 17.19 -20.14
N PHE A 473 21.80 16.47 -19.52
CA PHE A 473 23.07 17.02 -19.07
C PHE A 473 23.81 17.75 -20.20
N LYS A 474 23.96 17.12 -21.37
CA LYS A 474 24.62 17.72 -22.51
C LYS A 474 23.93 19.01 -22.99
N GLU A 475 22.60 19.00 -23.08
CA GLU A 475 21.79 20.16 -23.47
C GLU A 475 21.94 21.32 -22.47
N ARG A 476 21.87 20.99 -21.17
CA ARG A 476 21.99 21.99 -20.10
C ARG A 476 23.38 22.64 -20.07
N VAL A 477 24.44 21.85 -20.14
CA VAL A 477 25.80 22.41 -20.19
C VAL A 477 25.98 23.35 -21.38
N ARG A 478 25.49 22.97 -22.58
CA ARG A 478 25.55 23.84 -23.76
C ARG A 478 24.75 25.15 -23.56
N THR A 479 23.58 25.07 -22.93
CA THR A 479 22.77 26.25 -22.62
C THR A 479 23.48 27.17 -21.63
N VAL A 480 24.01 26.61 -20.54
CA VAL A 480 24.71 27.37 -19.51
C VAL A 480 25.96 28.08 -20.08
N VAL A 481 26.74 27.39 -20.89
CA VAL A 481 27.92 27.98 -21.54
C VAL A 481 27.53 29.08 -22.55
N ARG A 482 26.44 28.91 -23.30
CA ARG A 482 25.96 29.93 -24.26
C ARG A 482 25.46 31.19 -23.56
N GLU A 483 24.81 31.04 -22.39
CA GLU A 483 24.21 32.15 -21.61
C GLU A 483 25.21 32.84 -20.68
N ALA A 484 26.37 32.23 -20.44
CA ALA A 484 27.38 32.81 -19.56
C ALA A 484 28.10 34.03 -20.18
N PRO A 485 28.51 35.01 -19.35
CA PRO A 485 29.31 36.14 -19.80
C PRO A 485 30.63 35.70 -20.44
N ARG A 486 30.95 36.19 -21.63
CA ARG A 486 32.20 35.88 -22.31
C ARG A 486 33.30 36.90 -21.98
N PRO A 487 34.59 36.51 -22.06
CA PRO A 487 35.11 35.19 -22.53
C PRO A 487 35.04 34.12 -21.43
N ILE A 488 34.67 32.87 -21.82
CA ILE A 488 34.72 31.69 -20.93
C ILE A 488 35.99 30.89 -21.30
N ARG A 489 36.76 30.52 -20.28
CA ARG A 489 37.96 29.66 -20.42
C ARG A 489 37.77 28.29 -19.81
N TYR A 490 36.97 28.20 -18.74
CA TYR A 490 36.78 26.97 -17.95
C TYR A 490 35.31 26.69 -17.68
N LEU A 491 34.92 25.44 -17.88
CA LEU A 491 33.73 24.84 -17.28
C LEU A 491 34.17 23.96 -16.10
N LEU A 492 33.88 24.35 -14.87
CA LEU A 492 34.13 23.56 -13.68
C LEU A 492 32.87 22.78 -13.31
N LEU A 493 32.90 21.45 -13.48
CA LEU A 493 31.84 20.56 -13.04
C LEU A 493 32.02 20.28 -11.53
N ASP A 494 31.09 20.79 -10.73
CA ASP A 494 30.97 20.38 -9.32
C ASP A 494 30.27 19.01 -9.27
N ALA A 495 31.03 17.97 -8.95
CA ALA A 495 30.54 16.60 -8.86
C ALA A 495 30.21 16.17 -7.42
N GLU A 496 30.12 17.11 -6.45
CA GLU A 496 29.81 16.79 -5.06
C GLU A 496 28.46 16.13 -4.90
N THR A 497 27.47 16.57 -5.66
CA THR A 497 26.09 16.05 -5.65
C THR A 497 25.91 14.87 -6.60
N MET A 498 26.96 14.42 -7.29
CA MET A 498 26.93 13.30 -8.23
C MET A 498 27.42 12.01 -7.54
N PRO A 499 26.53 11.16 -7.00
CA PRO A 499 26.91 9.95 -6.27
C PRO A 499 27.39 8.81 -7.18
N TYR A 500 26.99 8.81 -8.45
CA TYR A 500 27.28 7.74 -9.39
C TYR A 500 27.37 8.25 -10.84
N LEU A 501 28.22 7.60 -11.64
CA LEU A 501 28.42 7.83 -13.06
C LEU A 501 28.41 6.48 -13.77
N ASP A 502 27.56 6.29 -14.79
CA ASP A 502 27.61 5.09 -15.63
C ASP A 502 28.46 5.31 -16.90
N THR A 503 28.62 4.26 -17.69
CA THR A 503 29.42 4.31 -18.93
C THR A 503 28.84 5.29 -19.96
N THR A 504 27.52 5.41 -20.05
CA THR A 504 26.83 6.34 -20.96
C THR A 504 26.98 7.79 -20.49
N GLY A 505 26.87 8.01 -19.19
CA GLY A 505 27.14 9.30 -18.57
C GLY A 505 28.59 9.77 -18.79
N ALA A 506 29.56 8.85 -18.58
CA ALA A 506 30.98 9.13 -18.85
C ALA A 506 31.22 9.47 -20.35
N ALA A 507 30.64 8.72 -21.27
CA ALA A 507 30.73 9.01 -22.70
C ALA A 507 30.05 10.34 -23.08
N SER A 508 28.97 10.73 -22.38
CA SER A 508 28.31 12.02 -22.60
C SER A 508 29.17 13.18 -22.08
N LEU A 509 29.79 13.03 -20.91
CA LEU A 509 30.71 14.01 -20.35
C LEU A 509 31.94 14.19 -21.24
N ASP A 510 32.49 13.10 -21.81
CA ASP A 510 33.63 13.17 -22.76
C ASP A 510 33.25 13.90 -24.05
N ARG A 511 32.06 13.67 -24.59
CA ARG A 511 31.56 14.42 -25.76
C ARG A 511 31.40 15.91 -25.43
N VAL A 512 30.83 16.23 -24.30
CA VAL A 512 30.72 17.63 -23.83
C VAL A 512 32.10 18.27 -23.71
N ARG A 513 33.07 17.55 -23.10
CA ARG A 513 34.47 18.01 -23.03
C ARG A 513 35.03 18.31 -24.41
N GLY A 514 34.91 17.36 -25.36
CA GLY A 514 35.42 17.55 -26.70
C GLY A 514 34.74 18.71 -27.45
N ASP A 515 33.42 18.86 -27.34
CA ASP A 515 32.67 19.97 -27.93
C ASP A 515 33.17 21.32 -27.37
N LEU A 516 33.40 21.43 -26.06
CA LEU A 516 33.85 22.66 -25.39
C LEU A 516 35.31 22.98 -25.66
N GLU A 517 36.20 21.99 -25.73
CA GLU A 517 37.59 22.19 -26.07
C GLU A 517 37.76 22.69 -27.51
N ALA A 518 36.89 22.25 -28.43
CA ALA A 518 36.86 22.82 -29.80
C ALA A 518 36.48 24.32 -29.82
N GLU A 519 35.77 24.80 -28.80
CA GLU A 519 35.45 26.21 -28.59
C GLU A 519 36.50 26.94 -27.73
N GLY A 520 37.59 26.27 -27.34
CA GLY A 520 38.66 26.85 -26.49
C GLY A 520 38.29 26.88 -24.98
N ILE A 521 37.27 26.12 -24.58
CA ILE A 521 36.82 26.04 -23.17
C ILE A 521 37.29 24.73 -22.55
N ALA A 522 38.15 24.81 -21.54
CA ALA A 522 38.65 23.62 -20.85
C ALA A 522 37.66 23.13 -19.79
N VAL A 523 37.49 21.81 -19.70
CA VAL A 523 36.64 21.19 -18.68
C VAL A 523 37.50 20.80 -17.46
N ALA A 524 37.07 21.16 -16.27
CA ALA A 524 37.63 20.72 -14.99
C ALA A 524 36.56 20.06 -14.14
N VAL A 525 36.94 19.17 -13.22
CA VAL A 525 36.03 18.46 -12.31
C VAL A 525 36.48 18.65 -10.87
N ALA A 526 35.57 19.04 -9.99
CA ALA A 526 35.80 19.16 -8.57
C ALA A 526 34.93 18.23 -7.74
N ALA A 527 35.39 17.89 -6.56
CA ALA A 527 34.63 17.15 -5.52
C ALA A 527 34.07 15.78 -5.99
N ALA A 528 34.68 15.14 -6.97
CA ALA A 528 34.26 13.84 -7.46
C ALA A 528 34.40 12.76 -6.39
N LYS A 529 33.28 12.10 -6.02
CA LYS A 529 33.25 10.98 -5.07
C LYS A 529 33.95 9.75 -5.64
N SER A 530 34.39 8.84 -4.78
CA SER A 530 35.15 7.63 -5.18
C SER A 530 34.51 6.84 -6.31
N PRO A 531 33.18 6.55 -6.36
CA PRO A 531 32.59 5.82 -7.47
C PRO A 531 32.68 6.58 -8.82
N VAL A 532 32.51 7.90 -8.79
CA VAL A 532 32.64 8.76 -9.99
C VAL A 532 34.09 8.79 -10.46
N ARG A 533 35.04 9.03 -9.53
CA ARG A 533 36.48 9.04 -9.84
C ARG A 533 36.93 7.72 -10.46
N THR A 534 36.55 6.59 -9.86
CA THR A 534 36.86 5.26 -10.39
C THR A 534 36.32 5.07 -11.81
N MET A 535 35.11 5.58 -12.10
CA MET A 535 34.54 5.49 -13.46
C MET A 535 35.28 6.38 -14.45
N LEU A 536 35.65 7.61 -14.06
CA LEU A 536 36.46 8.51 -14.88
C LEU A 536 37.84 7.90 -15.21
N GLU A 537 38.47 7.24 -14.25
CA GLU A 537 39.75 6.53 -14.43
C GLU A 537 39.59 5.33 -15.37
N ARG A 538 38.62 4.45 -15.12
CA ARG A 538 38.37 3.24 -15.92
C ARG A 538 38.02 3.54 -17.39
N THR A 539 37.34 4.64 -17.65
CA THR A 539 37.01 5.09 -19.00
C THR A 539 38.13 5.89 -19.64
N GLY A 540 39.22 6.13 -18.95
CA GLY A 540 40.33 6.98 -19.41
C GLY A 540 40.00 8.48 -19.51
N LEU A 541 38.78 8.87 -19.05
CA LEU A 541 38.32 10.25 -19.10
C LEU A 541 39.10 11.17 -18.15
N ALA A 542 39.51 10.65 -17.00
CA ALA A 542 40.37 11.40 -16.06
C ALA A 542 41.69 11.85 -16.72
N GLY A 543 42.32 10.98 -17.53
CA GLY A 543 43.52 11.33 -18.29
C GLY A 543 43.26 12.34 -19.41
N ARG A 544 42.09 12.28 -20.09
CA ARG A 544 41.70 13.26 -21.12
C ARG A 544 41.32 14.63 -20.55
N ILE A 545 40.73 14.69 -19.38
CA ILE A 545 40.50 15.95 -18.64
C ILE A 545 41.83 16.54 -18.18
N GLY A 546 42.78 15.72 -17.76
CA GLY A 546 44.06 16.08 -17.21
C GLY A 546 44.10 16.05 -15.69
N PRO A 547 45.15 15.49 -15.07
CA PRO A 547 45.25 15.39 -13.61
C PRO A 547 45.32 16.77 -12.94
N ASP A 548 45.75 17.79 -13.61
CA ASP A 548 45.84 19.21 -13.21
C ASP A 548 44.47 19.89 -13.19
N ARG A 549 43.44 19.27 -13.75
CA ARG A 549 42.03 19.74 -13.79
C ARG A 549 41.07 18.88 -12.95
N MET A 550 41.63 17.99 -12.14
CA MET A 550 40.87 17.14 -11.21
C MET A 550 41.12 17.61 -9.77
N PHE A 551 40.15 18.31 -9.19
CA PHE A 551 40.28 18.95 -7.88
C PHE A 551 39.49 18.24 -6.77
N GLN A 552 39.97 18.39 -5.53
CA GLN A 552 39.29 17.81 -4.36
C GLN A 552 38.07 18.63 -3.91
N THR A 553 38.13 19.97 -4.10
CA THR A 553 37.05 20.89 -3.75
C THR A 553 36.85 21.93 -4.84
N VAL A 554 35.68 22.55 -4.87
CA VAL A 554 35.38 23.67 -5.79
C VAL A 554 36.33 24.85 -5.49
N ASP A 555 36.61 25.08 -4.22
CA ASP A 555 37.48 26.19 -3.78
C ASP A 555 38.92 26.02 -4.33
N SER A 556 39.52 24.83 -4.13
CA SER A 556 40.83 24.54 -4.69
C SER A 556 40.90 24.63 -6.22
N ALA A 557 39.81 24.29 -6.89
CA ALA A 557 39.70 24.45 -8.35
C ALA A 557 39.70 25.93 -8.75
N ILE A 558 38.91 26.75 -8.09
CA ILE A 558 38.83 28.20 -8.39
C ILE A 558 40.18 28.88 -8.14
N GLU A 559 40.83 28.57 -7.01
CA GLU A 559 42.16 29.14 -6.75
C GLU A 559 43.18 28.79 -7.84
N ALA A 560 43.24 27.52 -8.27
CA ALA A 560 44.15 27.06 -9.29
C ALA A 560 43.85 27.69 -10.68
N LEU A 561 42.54 27.68 -11.09
CA LEU A 561 42.09 28.16 -12.39
C LEU A 561 42.18 29.69 -12.52
N THR A 562 42.05 30.42 -11.39
CA THR A 562 42.20 31.90 -11.36
C THR A 562 43.66 32.33 -11.40
N LYS A 563 44.57 31.56 -10.76
CA LYS A 563 46.02 31.83 -10.81
C LYS A 563 46.63 31.49 -12.19
N ALA A 564 46.04 30.56 -12.91
CA ALA A 564 46.48 30.19 -14.26
C ALA A 564 45.96 31.17 -15.35
N ALA A 565 45.20 32.20 -14.97
CA ALA A 565 44.79 33.25 -15.91
C ALA A 565 45.91 34.32 -15.99
N PRO A 566 46.50 34.55 -17.21
CA PRO A 566 47.50 35.60 -17.40
C PRO A 566 46.88 36.99 -17.28
#